data_9138f77188f8d1dfcd877a9e7379df47
#
_entry.id   9138f77188f8d1dfcd877a9e7379df47
#
_cell.length_a   1.000
_cell.length_b   1.000
_cell.length_c   1.000
_cell.angle_alpha   90.00
_cell.angle_beta   90.00
_cell.angle_gamma   90.00
#
_symmetry.space_group_name_H-M   'P 1'
#
loop_
_entity.id
_entity.type
_entity.pdbx_description
1 polymer ?
#
loop_
_entity_poly.entity_id
_entity_poly.type
_entity_poly.pdbx_seq_one_letter_code
_entity_poly.pdbx_strand_id
1 'polypeptide(L)'
;LTGQSKKIILYIKRNTVMEDKKMTEKESLELITQMIQNSKKNLRLGNVNILLLWGYLCTITALVVYVLILITGNPLWNWLWLAIPVIGFPVMHWLKKKEDKPVLTYTDKVLLAIWSNIGQYGIGISIISALYFDSMLLLLPIILLLCSLGVNIMGSIINDSWMRNAAGCALAISVVMISHILFNPPEFNFMY
;
A
#
# COMPACT_ATOMS: atom_id res chain seq x y z
N LEU A 1 -3.29 30.97 57.46
CA LEU A 1 -3.26 30.26 56.16
C LEU A 1 -3.92 28.91 56.33
N THR A 2 -5.14 28.78 55.84
CA THR A 2 -5.99 27.58 55.99
C THR A 2 -5.35 26.39 55.28
N GLY A 3 -5.53 25.21 55.82
CA GLY A 3 -4.94 23.92 55.32
C GLY A 3 -5.19 23.66 53.85
N GLN A 4 -6.21 24.29 53.25
CA GLN A 4 -6.50 24.22 51.82
C GLN A 4 -5.47 24.99 50.97
N SER A 5 -4.99 26.16 51.42
CA SER A 5 -3.95 26.91 50.71
C SER A 5 -2.62 26.17 50.63
N LYS A 6 -2.25 25.44 51.69
CA LYS A 6 -1.05 24.61 51.70
C LYS A 6 -1.15 23.43 50.72
N LYS A 7 -2.33 22.77 50.58
CA LYS A 7 -2.55 21.72 49.63
C LYS A 7 -2.46 22.18 48.18
N ILE A 8 -3.00 23.36 47.88
CA ILE A 8 -2.96 23.96 46.54
C ILE A 8 -1.50 24.33 46.18
N ILE A 9 -0.75 24.92 47.10
CA ILE A 9 0.67 25.27 46.86
C ILE A 9 1.51 24.00 46.66
N LEU A 10 1.27 22.92 47.41
CA LEU A 10 1.94 21.65 47.25
C LEU A 10 1.58 20.96 45.92
N TYR A 11 0.34 21.08 45.47
CA TYR A 11 -0.10 20.53 44.19
C TYR A 11 0.51 21.28 43.00
N ILE A 12 0.56 22.63 43.08
CA ILE A 12 1.22 23.47 42.08
C ILE A 12 2.73 23.18 42.04
N LYS A 13 3.37 23.11 43.21
CA LYS A 13 4.81 22.83 43.34
C LYS A 13 5.18 21.43 42.84
N ARG A 14 4.29 20.43 43.01
CA ARG A 14 4.49 19.08 42.46
C ARG A 14 4.37 19.06 40.95
N ASN A 15 3.44 19.81 40.38
CA ASN A 15 3.27 19.91 38.94
C ASN A 15 4.37 20.72 38.25
N THR A 16 4.82 21.81 38.83
CA THR A 16 5.97 22.58 38.34
C THR A 16 7.29 21.82 38.44
N VAL A 17 7.47 20.98 39.46
CA VAL A 17 8.67 20.12 39.61
C VAL A 17 8.63 18.95 38.60
N MET A 18 7.46 18.52 38.12
CA MET A 18 7.36 17.55 37.02
C MET A 18 7.61 18.18 35.65
N GLU A 19 7.36 19.48 35.49
CA GLU A 19 7.52 20.19 34.22
C GLU A 19 8.97 20.61 33.94
N ASP A 20 9.80 20.72 34.99
CA ASP A 20 11.19 21.20 34.90
C ASP A 20 12.28 20.11 35.00
N LYS A 21 11.93 18.83 34.83
CA LYS A 21 12.97 17.83 34.62
C LYS A 21 13.48 17.99 33.18
N LYS A 22 14.43 18.95 33.01
CA LYS A 22 15.20 19.04 31.76
C LYS A 22 15.79 17.64 31.49
N MET A 23 15.23 16.97 30.50
CA MET A 23 15.77 15.69 30.03
C MET A 23 17.23 15.92 29.66
N THR A 24 18.09 15.05 30.13
CA THR A 24 19.49 15.08 29.72
C THR A 24 19.58 14.86 28.19
N GLU A 25 20.62 15.41 27.58
CA GLU A 25 20.83 15.23 26.12
C GLU A 25 20.79 13.75 25.71
N LYS A 26 21.29 12.86 26.57
CA LYS A 26 21.22 11.40 26.37
C LYS A 26 19.81 10.87 26.40
N GLU A 27 18.98 11.29 27.36
CA GLU A 27 17.57 10.85 27.44
C GLU A 27 16.77 11.36 26.25
N SER A 28 17.04 12.59 25.77
CA SER A 28 16.40 13.14 24.56
C SER A 28 16.77 12.35 23.32
N LEU A 29 18.04 11.99 23.15
CA LEU A 29 18.52 11.17 22.02
C LEU A 29 17.94 9.76 22.08
N GLU A 30 17.86 9.16 23.25
CA GLU A 30 17.28 7.83 23.43
C GLU A 30 15.78 7.82 23.10
N LEU A 31 15.05 8.84 23.55
CA LEU A 31 13.63 9.01 23.25
C LEU A 31 13.38 9.24 21.74
N ILE A 32 14.20 10.06 21.08
CA ILE A 32 14.17 10.25 19.64
C ILE A 32 14.46 8.94 18.91
N THR A 33 15.46 8.19 19.36
CA THR A 33 15.82 6.89 18.76
C THR A 33 14.69 5.88 18.93
N GLN A 34 14.05 5.83 20.11
CA GLN A 34 12.87 4.98 20.34
C GLN A 34 11.68 5.39 19.47
N MET A 35 11.43 6.70 19.33
CA MET A 35 10.37 7.21 18.45
C MET A 35 10.61 6.80 16.99
N ILE A 36 11.85 6.92 16.49
CA ILE A 36 12.23 6.52 15.14
C ILE A 36 12.06 5.01 14.96
N GLN A 37 12.50 4.20 15.92
CA GLN A 37 12.37 2.74 15.87
C GLN A 37 10.90 2.30 15.92
N ASN A 38 10.09 2.90 16.80
CA ASN A 38 8.67 2.61 16.89
C ASN A 38 7.92 3.04 15.62
N SER A 39 8.27 4.18 15.04
CA SER A 39 7.71 4.62 13.77
C SER A 39 8.03 3.64 12.64
N LYS A 40 9.29 3.18 12.54
CA LYS A 40 9.69 2.16 11.57
C LYS A 40 8.97 0.83 11.78
N LYS A 41 8.80 0.40 13.02
CA LYS A 41 8.11 -0.86 13.36
C LYS A 41 6.62 -0.79 13.03
N ASN A 42 5.96 0.30 13.33
CA ASN A 42 4.54 0.52 13.02
C ASN A 42 4.28 0.60 11.51
N LEU A 43 5.16 1.27 10.76
CA LEU A 43 5.13 1.30 9.29
C LEU A 43 5.25 -0.10 8.69
N ARG A 44 6.17 -0.91 9.23
CA ARG A 44 6.44 -2.26 8.73
C ARG A 44 5.27 -3.21 8.97
N LEU A 45 4.53 -3.07 10.09
CA LEU A 45 3.43 -3.96 10.46
C LEU A 45 2.09 -3.57 9.79
N GLY A 46 1.71 -2.28 9.81
CA GLY A 46 0.40 -1.85 9.32
C GLY A 46 0.28 -1.86 7.79
N ASN A 47 1.22 -1.22 7.10
CA ASN A 47 1.16 -1.07 5.64
C ASN A 47 1.54 -2.34 4.88
N VAL A 48 2.45 -3.16 5.42
CA VAL A 48 2.82 -4.46 4.82
C VAL A 48 1.66 -5.43 4.84
N ASN A 49 0.87 -5.48 5.93
CA ASN A 49 -0.30 -6.36 6.01
C ASN A 49 -1.36 -6.01 4.96
N ILE A 50 -1.59 -4.72 4.70
CA ILE A 50 -2.51 -4.27 3.66
C ILE A 50 -2.00 -4.65 2.26
N LEU A 51 -0.71 -4.46 2.01
CA LEU A 51 -0.09 -4.85 0.74
C LEU A 51 -0.17 -6.36 0.49
N LEU A 52 0.10 -7.16 1.53
CA LEU A 52 -0.02 -8.62 1.47
C LEU A 52 -1.46 -9.06 1.18
N LEU A 53 -2.45 -8.43 1.81
CA LEU A 53 -3.86 -8.71 1.56
C LEU A 53 -4.20 -8.52 0.07
N TRP A 54 -3.83 -7.38 -0.51
CA TRP A 54 -4.05 -7.11 -1.93
C TRP A 54 -3.28 -8.08 -2.82
N GLY A 55 -2.03 -8.41 -2.47
CA GLY A 55 -1.21 -9.38 -3.18
C GLY A 55 -1.84 -10.77 -3.21
N TYR A 56 -2.29 -11.30 -2.08
CA TYR A 56 -2.98 -12.59 -2.01
C TYR A 56 -4.29 -12.57 -2.79
N LEU A 57 -5.08 -11.50 -2.67
CA LEU A 57 -6.34 -11.39 -3.39
C LEU A 57 -6.12 -11.40 -4.91
N CYS A 58 -5.14 -10.66 -5.41
CA CYS A 58 -4.78 -10.65 -6.83
C CYS A 58 -4.30 -12.02 -7.28
N THR A 59 -3.43 -12.68 -6.52
CA THR A 59 -2.86 -13.99 -6.88
C THR A 59 -3.94 -15.06 -6.94
N ILE A 60 -4.82 -15.12 -5.93
CA ILE A 60 -5.92 -16.10 -5.89
C ILE A 60 -6.88 -15.85 -7.06
N THR A 61 -7.27 -14.60 -7.30
CA THR A 61 -8.17 -14.25 -8.41
C THR A 61 -7.53 -14.62 -9.76
N ALA A 62 -6.25 -14.33 -9.96
CA ALA A 62 -5.54 -14.68 -11.19
C ALA A 62 -5.52 -16.19 -11.45
N LEU A 63 -5.22 -16.99 -10.40
CA LEU A 63 -5.23 -18.46 -10.52
C LEU A 63 -6.62 -19.00 -10.85
N VAL A 64 -7.66 -18.49 -10.17
CA VAL A 64 -9.04 -18.92 -10.41
C VAL A 64 -9.48 -18.56 -11.83
N VAL A 65 -9.25 -17.33 -12.28
CA VAL A 65 -9.58 -16.89 -13.64
C VAL A 65 -8.84 -17.74 -14.67
N TYR A 66 -7.54 -17.97 -14.48
CA TYR A 66 -6.74 -18.78 -15.38
C TYR A 66 -7.28 -20.20 -15.52
N VAL A 67 -7.56 -20.88 -14.40
CA VAL A 67 -8.10 -22.25 -14.41
C VAL A 67 -9.48 -22.30 -15.07
N LEU A 68 -10.36 -21.34 -14.75
CA LEU A 68 -11.70 -21.29 -15.33
C LEU A 68 -11.67 -21.06 -16.86
N ILE A 69 -10.80 -20.18 -17.34
CA ILE A 69 -10.63 -19.96 -18.77
C ILE A 69 -10.08 -21.22 -19.47
N LEU A 70 -9.11 -21.92 -18.85
CA LEU A 70 -8.57 -23.15 -19.41
C LEU A 70 -9.63 -24.27 -19.53
N ILE A 71 -10.52 -24.39 -18.55
CA ILE A 71 -11.53 -25.46 -18.53
C ILE A 71 -12.71 -25.12 -19.44
N THR A 72 -13.16 -23.85 -19.43
CA THR A 72 -14.41 -23.48 -20.11
C THR A 72 -14.20 -22.79 -21.46
N GLY A 73 -12.99 -22.30 -21.75
CA GLY A 73 -12.70 -21.48 -22.93
C GLY A 73 -13.46 -20.15 -22.98
N ASN A 74 -14.19 -19.77 -21.93
CA ASN A 74 -15.08 -18.61 -21.95
C ASN A 74 -14.39 -17.37 -21.37
N PRO A 75 -14.20 -16.30 -22.17
CA PRO A 75 -13.56 -15.05 -21.73
C PRO A 75 -14.38 -14.28 -20.70
N LEU A 76 -15.66 -14.59 -20.48
CA LEU A 76 -16.51 -13.92 -19.49
C LEU A 76 -15.97 -14.08 -18.06
N TRP A 77 -15.17 -15.10 -17.78
CA TRP A 77 -14.51 -15.26 -16.48
C TRP A 77 -13.55 -14.12 -16.12
N ASN A 78 -13.13 -13.30 -17.08
CA ASN A 78 -12.36 -12.09 -16.80
C ASN A 78 -13.13 -11.07 -15.94
N TRP A 79 -14.47 -11.12 -15.89
CA TRP A 79 -15.25 -10.27 -14.97
C TRP A 79 -14.97 -10.54 -13.49
N LEU A 80 -14.38 -11.71 -13.16
CA LEU A 80 -13.94 -12.03 -11.80
C LEU A 80 -12.86 -11.07 -11.27
N TRP A 81 -12.16 -10.35 -12.13
CA TRP A 81 -11.23 -9.30 -11.70
C TRP A 81 -11.93 -8.18 -10.90
N LEU A 82 -13.23 -7.97 -11.12
CA LEU A 82 -14.05 -7.03 -10.34
C LEU A 82 -14.27 -7.52 -8.89
N ALA A 83 -14.07 -8.79 -8.61
CA ALA A 83 -14.14 -9.31 -7.24
C ALA A 83 -13.05 -8.72 -6.34
N ILE A 84 -11.90 -8.33 -6.92
CA ILE A 84 -10.79 -7.73 -6.16
C ILE A 84 -11.23 -6.48 -5.41
N PRO A 85 -11.75 -5.42 -6.04
CA PRO A 85 -12.22 -4.25 -5.31
C PRO A 85 -13.46 -4.55 -4.45
N VAL A 86 -14.39 -5.39 -4.92
CA VAL A 86 -15.62 -5.72 -4.20
C VAL A 86 -15.35 -6.43 -2.87
N ILE A 87 -14.35 -7.31 -2.83
CA ILE A 87 -13.97 -8.03 -1.61
C ILE A 87 -12.91 -7.22 -0.83
N GLY A 88 -11.93 -6.64 -1.51
CA GLY A 88 -10.79 -5.97 -0.90
C GLY A 88 -11.18 -4.74 -0.09
N PHE A 89 -12.07 -3.88 -0.59
CA PHE A 89 -12.49 -2.67 0.14
C PHE A 89 -13.26 -2.96 1.43
N PRO A 90 -14.27 -3.85 1.47
CA PRO A 90 -14.95 -4.21 2.72
C PRO A 90 -14.01 -4.85 3.74
N VAL A 91 -13.15 -5.78 3.31
CA VAL A 91 -12.19 -6.45 4.20
C VAL A 91 -11.20 -5.44 4.77
N MET A 92 -10.67 -4.53 3.95
CA MET A 92 -9.79 -3.46 4.41
C MET A 92 -10.49 -2.51 5.39
N HIS A 93 -11.75 -2.17 5.14
CA HIS A 93 -12.54 -1.33 6.05
C HIS A 93 -12.77 -2.02 7.39
N TRP A 94 -13.09 -3.31 7.37
CA TRP A 94 -13.29 -4.12 8.56
C TRP A 94 -12.01 -4.26 9.40
N LEU A 95 -10.86 -4.50 8.75
CA LEU A 95 -9.55 -4.57 9.41
C LEU A 95 -9.18 -3.24 10.07
N LYS A 96 -9.38 -2.12 9.36
CA LYS A 96 -9.11 -0.76 9.90
C LYS A 96 -10.02 -0.40 11.08
N LYS A 97 -11.25 -0.91 11.13
CA LYS A 97 -12.19 -0.66 12.24
C LYS A 97 -11.75 -1.37 13.53
N LYS A 98 -10.97 -2.44 13.42
CA LYS A 98 -10.50 -3.26 14.55
C LYS A 98 -9.21 -2.71 15.19
N GLU A 99 -8.49 -1.85 14.47
CA GLU A 99 -7.29 -1.19 14.99
C GLU A 99 -7.68 0.13 15.68
N ASP A 100 -7.19 0.34 16.90
CA ASP A 100 -7.24 1.66 17.56
C ASP A 100 -6.56 2.67 16.65
N LYS A 101 -7.22 3.83 16.42
CA LYS A 101 -6.80 4.86 15.45
C LYS A 101 -5.31 5.17 15.61
N PRO A 102 -4.43 4.63 14.76
CA PRO A 102 -3.01 4.93 14.86
C PRO A 102 -2.80 6.39 14.48
N VAL A 103 -1.96 7.08 15.22
CA VAL A 103 -1.51 8.43 14.84
C VAL A 103 -0.78 8.30 13.52
N LEU A 104 -1.37 8.82 12.45
CA LEU A 104 -0.78 8.81 11.11
C LEU A 104 0.55 9.58 11.13
N THR A 105 1.64 8.88 10.92
CA THR A 105 2.95 9.50 10.76
C THR A 105 3.04 10.22 9.41
N TYR A 106 4.01 11.12 9.26
CA TYR A 106 4.27 11.79 7.97
C TYR A 106 4.51 10.76 6.85
N THR A 107 5.24 9.71 7.15
CA THR A 107 5.56 8.64 6.20
C THR A 107 4.30 7.88 5.75
N ASP A 108 3.34 7.64 6.65
CA ASP A 108 2.05 7.02 6.29
C ASP A 108 1.26 7.90 5.31
N LYS A 109 1.27 9.22 5.51
CA LYS A 109 0.63 10.17 4.60
C LYS A 109 1.27 10.13 3.20
N VAL A 110 2.59 10.08 3.15
CA VAL A 110 3.34 9.98 1.87
C VAL A 110 3.00 8.68 1.15
N LEU A 111 2.99 7.55 1.86
CA LEU A 111 2.64 6.25 1.27
C LEU A 111 1.20 6.23 0.76
N LEU A 112 0.25 6.77 1.52
CA LEU A 112 -1.14 6.90 1.09
C LEU A 112 -1.27 7.78 -0.16
N ALA A 113 -0.52 8.88 -0.24
CA ALA A 113 -0.51 9.75 -1.41
C ALA A 113 0.04 9.02 -2.65
N ILE A 114 1.12 8.24 -2.52
CA ILE A 114 1.69 7.44 -3.62
C ILE A 114 0.64 6.45 -4.15
N TRP A 115 0.01 5.66 -3.27
CA TRP A 115 -0.99 4.68 -3.67
C TRP A 115 -2.25 5.31 -4.23
N SER A 116 -2.67 6.47 -3.70
CA SER A 116 -3.80 7.23 -4.25
C SER A 116 -3.52 7.70 -5.67
N ASN A 117 -2.32 8.23 -5.93
CA ASN A 117 -1.93 8.66 -7.28
C ASN A 117 -1.85 7.46 -8.24
N ILE A 118 -1.22 6.36 -7.85
CA ILE A 118 -1.16 5.14 -8.66
C ILE A 118 -2.57 4.65 -9.01
N GLY A 119 -3.49 4.66 -8.03
CA GLY A 119 -4.89 4.29 -8.24
C GLY A 119 -5.60 5.21 -9.24
N GLN A 120 -5.43 6.52 -9.13
CA GLN A 120 -6.03 7.49 -10.06
C GLN A 120 -5.51 7.31 -11.49
N TYR A 121 -4.18 7.20 -11.66
CA TYR A 121 -3.59 6.95 -12.98
C TYR A 121 -3.99 5.57 -13.53
N GLY A 122 -4.04 4.54 -12.69
CA GLY A 122 -4.50 3.21 -13.06
C GLY A 122 -5.95 3.21 -13.57
N ILE A 123 -6.86 3.93 -12.91
CA ILE A 123 -8.25 4.10 -13.35
C ILE A 123 -8.30 4.85 -14.70
N GLY A 124 -7.55 5.94 -14.83
CA GLY A 124 -7.50 6.69 -16.08
C GLY A 124 -7.05 5.85 -17.27
N ILE A 125 -5.97 5.08 -17.09
CA ILE A 125 -5.45 4.16 -18.11
C ILE A 125 -6.47 3.05 -18.42
N SER A 126 -7.15 2.52 -17.41
CA SER A 126 -8.19 1.50 -17.60
C SER A 126 -9.37 2.00 -18.41
N ILE A 127 -9.81 3.25 -18.20
CA ILE A 127 -10.88 3.88 -18.98
C ILE A 127 -10.43 4.06 -20.44
N ILE A 128 -9.22 4.57 -20.66
CA ILE A 128 -8.68 4.74 -22.03
C ILE A 128 -8.57 3.40 -22.73
N SER A 129 -8.05 2.36 -22.05
CA SER A 129 -7.95 1.02 -22.64
C SER A 129 -9.31 0.38 -22.92
N ALA A 130 -10.34 0.71 -22.15
CA ALA A 130 -11.70 0.24 -22.41
C ALA A 130 -12.34 0.91 -23.62
N LEU A 131 -11.95 2.13 -23.94
CA LEU A 131 -12.42 2.85 -25.13
C LEU A 131 -11.73 2.38 -26.42
N TYR A 132 -10.50 1.89 -26.31
CA TYR A 132 -9.69 1.39 -27.42
C TYR A 132 -9.39 -0.10 -27.21
N PHE A 133 -10.22 -0.97 -27.76
CA PHE A 133 -10.15 -2.44 -27.56
C PHE A 133 -8.77 -3.02 -27.89
N ASP A 134 -8.09 -2.50 -28.89
CA ASP A 134 -6.75 -2.95 -29.30
C ASP A 134 -5.68 -2.73 -28.22
N SER A 135 -5.90 -1.81 -27.31
CA SER A 135 -4.98 -1.49 -26.21
C SER A 135 -5.24 -2.27 -24.92
N MET A 136 -6.29 -3.09 -24.84
CA MET A 136 -6.62 -3.89 -23.64
C MET A 136 -5.49 -4.83 -23.22
N LEU A 137 -4.74 -5.38 -24.16
CA LEU A 137 -3.59 -6.24 -23.87
C LEU A 137 -2.47 -5.52 -23.17
N LEU A 138 -2.26 -4.24 -23.44
CA LEU A 138 -1.24 -3.41 -22.80
C LEU A 138 -1.64 -2.97 -21.39
N LEU A 139 -2.92 -3.06 -21.03
CA LEU A 139 -3.42 -2.62 -19.73
C LEU A 139 -2.72 -3.33 -18.56
N LEU A 140 -2.65 -4.67 -18.63
CA LEU A 140 -2.08 -5.48 -17.56
C LEU A 140 -0.59 -5.17 -17.32
N PRO A 141 0.30 -5.16 -18.33
CA PRO A 141 1.69 -4.82 -18.10
C PRO A 141 1.90 -3.36 -17.67
N ILE A 142 1.08 -2.41 -18.12
CA ILE A 142 1.18 -1.02 -17.67
C ILE A 142 0.77 -0.89 -16.19
N ILE A 143 -0.30 -1.54 -15.77
CA ILE A 143 -0.69 -1.57 -14.34
C ILE A 143 0.39 -2.24 -13.50
N LEU A 144 0.96 -3.35 -13.98
CA LEU A 144 2.06 -4.02 -13.28
C LEU A 144 3.28 -3.11 -13.13
N LEU A 145 3.62 -2.32 -14.15
CA LEU A 145 4.70 -1.33 -14.11
C LEU A 145 4.41 -0.24 -13.06
N LEU A 146 3.21 0.30 -13.02
CA LEU A 146 2.81 1.30 -12.01
C LEU A 146 2.87 0.73 -10.60
N CYS A 147 2.37 -0.50 -10.40
CA CYS A 147 2.45 -1.17 -9.10
C CYS A 147 3.89 -1.44 -8.69
N SER A 148 4.75 -1.87 -9.61
CA SER A 148 6.17 -2.12 -9.34
C SER A 148 6.88 -0.83 -8.89
N LEU A 149 6.57 0.30 -9.52
CA LEU A 149 7.08 1.61 -9.12
C LEU A 149 6.65 1.95 -7.69
N GLY A 150 5.37 1.77 -7.36
CA GLY A 150 4.84 2.03 -6.01
C GLY A 150 5.50 1.17 -4.93
N VAL A 151 5.66 -0.13 -5.20
CA VAL A 151 6.33 -1.05 -4.27
C VAL A 151 7.82 -0.73 -4.13
N ASN A 152 8.49 -0.30 -5.20
CA ASN A 152 9.89 0.11 -5.15
C ASN A 152 10.09 1.36 -4.28
N ILE A 153 9.26 2.38 -4.47
CA ILE A 153 9.30 3.59 -3.65
C ILE A 153 9.01 3.24 -2.17
N MET A 154 7.99 2.42 -1.91
CA MET A 154 7.67 1.96 -0.57
C MET A 154 8.83 1.18 0.07
N GLY A 155 9.44 0.24 -0.66
CA GLY A 155 10.60 -0.52 -0.21
C GLY A 155 11.82 0.36 0.08
N SER A 156 11.99 1.45 -0.68
CA SER A 156 13.06 2.44 -0.45
C SER A 156 12.81 3.27 0.81
N ILE A 157 11.57 3.69 1.06
CA ILE A 157 11.20 4.46 2.26
C ILE A 157 11.36 3.59 3.53
N ILE A 158 10.92 2.33 3.48
CA ILE A 158 11.00 1.39 4.61
C ILE A 158 12.42 0.82 4.77
N ASN A 159 13.27 0.99 3.74
CA ASN A 159 14.60 0.40 3.64
C ASN A 159 14.57 -1.14 3.69
N ASP A 160 13.64 -1.74 2.93
CA ASP A 160 13.50 -3.19 2.79
C ASP A 160 14.00 -3.66 1.42
N SER A 161 15.10 -4.44 1.43
CA SER A 161 15.73 -4.94 0.20
C SER A 161 14.86 -5.96 -0.53
N TRP A 162 14.08 -6.77 0.20
CA TRP A 162 13.19 -7.76 -0.40
C TRP A 162 12.08 -7.11 -1.23
N MET A 163 11.48 -6.06 -0.70
CA MET A 163 10.46 -5.30 -1.43
C MET A 163 11.03 -4.67 -2.70
N ARG A 164 12.22 -4.07 -2.62
CA ARG A 164 12.88 -3.47 -3.79
C ARG A 164 13.22 -4.51 -4.86
N ASN A 165 13.73 -5.67 -4.45
CA ASN A 165 14.07 -6.75 -5.39
C ASN A 165 12.80 -7.31 -6.05
N ALA A 166 11.73 -7.56 -5.29
CA ALA A 166 10.46 -8.00 -5.83
C ALA A 166 9.86 -7.00 -6.83
N ALA A 167 9.95 -5.70 -6.53
CA ALA A 167 9.55 -4.64 -7.45
C ALA A 167 10.41 -4.64 -8.72
N GLY A 168 11.71 -4.85 -8.60
CA GLY A 168 12.62 -4.98 -9.76
C GLY A 168 12.25 -6.15 -10.67
N CYS A 169 11.92 -7.30 -10.09
CA CYS A 169 11.42 -8.46 -10.86
C CYS A 169 10.08 -8.14 -11.57
N ALA A 170 9.14 -7.50 -10.89
CA ALA A 170 7.86 -7.12 -11.48
C ALA A 170 8.04 -6.11 -12.63
N LEU A 171 8.95 -5.15 -12.47
CA LEU A 171 9.32 -4.22 -13.53
C LEU A 171 9.90 -4.95 -14.76
N ALA A 172 10.84 -5.87 -14.56
CA ALA A 172 11.43 -6.65 -15.64
C ALA A 172 10.36 -7.47 -16.39
N ILE A 173 9.46 -8.14 -15.67
CA ILE A 173 8.35 -8.89 -16.27
C ILE A 173 7.45 -7.95 -17.07
N SER A 174 7.09 -6.78 -16.54
CA SER A 174 6.27 -5.79 -17.23
C SER A 174 6.90 -5.35 -18.56
N VAL A 175 8.20 -5.01 -18.55
CA VAL A 175 8.95 -4.61 -19.75
C VAL A 175 8.98 -5.74 -20.79
N VAL A 176 9.23 -6.98 -20.37
CA VAL A 176 9.21 -8.14 -21.27
C VAL A 176 7.82 -8.33 -21.88
N MET A 177 6.75 -8.20 -21.08
CA MET A 177 5.37 -8.32 -21.61
C MET A 177 5.06 -7.21 -22.61
N ILE A 178 5.42 -5.95 -22.33
CA ILE A 178 5.22 -4.84 -23.26
C ILE A 178 5.99 -5.08 -24.57
N SER A 179 7.27 -5.46 -24.46
CA SER A 179 8.07 -5.74 -25.65
C SER A 179 7.51 -6.88 -26.48
N HIS A 180 7.06 -7.96 -25.84
CA HIS A 180 6.45 -9.09 -26.54
C HIS A 180 5.17 -8.67 -27.30
N ILE A 181 4.30 -7.86 -26.69
CA ILE A 181 3.07 -7.37 -27.33
C ILE A 181 3.39 -6.43 -28.50
N LEU A 182 4.40 -5.57 -28.38
CA LEU A 182 4.79 -4.64 -29.43
C LEU A 182 5.46 -5.33 -30.65
N PHE A 183 6.27 -6.36 -30.40
CA PHE A 183 6.97 -7.07 -31.48
C PHE A 183 6.13 -8.17 -32.11
N ASN A 184 5.16 -8.74 -31.38
CA ASN A 184 4.25 -9.78 -31.84
C ASN A 184 2.81 -9.34 -31.54
N PRO A 185 2.27 -8.34 -32.27
CA PRO A 185 0.91 -7.93 -32.05
C PRO A 185 -0.02 -9.12 -32.34
N PRO A 186 -0.91 -9.49 -31.39
CA PRO A 186 -1.86 -10.56 -31.62
C PRO A 186 -2.78 -10.14 -32.77
N GLU A 187 -2.85 -10.98 -33.81
CA GLU A 187 -3.83 -10.83 -34.86
C GLU A 187 -5.22 -11.14 -34.26
N PHE A 188 -5.94 -10.10 -33.84
CA PHE A 188 -7.34 -10.24 -33.47
C PHE A 188 -8.17 -10.40 -34.73
N ASN A 189 -8.29 -11.62 -35.21
CA ASN A 189 -9.35 -11.98 -36.17
C ASN A 189 -10.66 -11.93 -35.39
N PHE A 190 -11.29 -10.74 -35.33
CA PHE A 190 -12.71 -10.67 -35.03
C PHE A 190 -13.45 -11.33 -36.16
N MET A 191 -13.75 -12.64 -36.05
CA MET A 191 -14.82 -13.22 -36.82
C MET A 191 -16.11 -12.50 -36.46
N TYR A 192 -16.59 -11.71 -37.42
CA TYR A 192 -17.94 -11.14 -37.43
C TYR A 192 -18.96 -12.27 -37.47
#